data_e2a90db8f36d898e5c47febb241a0b01
#
_entry.id   e2a90db8f36d898e5c47febb241a0b01
#
_cell.length_a   1.000
_cell.length_b   1.000
_cell.length_c   1.000
_cell.angle_alpha   90.00
_cell.angle_beta   90.00
_cell.angle_gamma   90.00
#
_symmetry.space_group_name_H-M   'P 1'
#
loop_
_entity.id
_entity.type
_entity.pdbx_description
1 polymer ?
#
loop_
_entity_poly.entity_id
_entity_poly.type
_entity_poly.pdbx_seq_one_letter_code
_entity_poly.pdbx_strand_id
1 'polypeptide(L)'
;MSNAISIKQLEIKMNNDGMYCLNDLHKASGGSDKDKPSNWLATQQVKDIEAEILNAGIQAIKKSAGRYGGTYVCKELVYAYAMWISAKFHLEVIRVFDQQTQTKTELDCLVDNVKSISMKLDAQLDKTTLSLSELKTHGQSWGVYGASIRKAKKEAVSELESLKDKIQLKLDLM
;
A
#
# COMPACT_ATOMS: atom_id res chain seq x y z
N MET A 1 -10.94 -2.33 -4.72
CA MET A 1 -10.53 -0.98 -4.24
C MET A 1 -9.65 -0.38 -5.32
N SER A 2 -10.03 0.75 -5.89
CA SER A 2 -9.22 1.42 -6.93
C SER A 2 -8.00 2.05 -6.26
N ASN A 3 -6.82 1.48 -6.49
CA ASN A 3 -5.56 2.10 -6.09
C ASN A 3 -5.31 3.31 -7.00
N ALA A 4 -5.83 4.47 -6.62
CA ALA A 4 -5.60 5.72 -7.33
C ALA A 4 -4.61 6.58 -6.54
N ILE A 5 -3.75 7.29 -7.27
CA ILE A 5 -2.81 8.25 -6.68
C ILE A 5 -3.36 9.65 -6.89
N SER A 6 -3.36 10.49 -5.86
CA SER A 6 -3.77 11.88 -5.96
C SER A 6 -2.56 12.81 -6.13
N ILE A 7 -2.52 13.56 -7.25
CA ILE A 7 -1.51 14.59 -7.51
C ILE A 7 -2.24 15.92 -7.73
N LYS A 8 -1.95 16.95 -6.94
CA LYS A 8 -2.63 18.26 -6.99
C LYS A 8 -4.17 18.15 -6.97
N GLN A 9 -4.72 17.32 -6.09
CA GLN A 9 -6.18 17.06 -5.97
C GLN A 9 -6.81 16.37 -7.20
N LEU A 10 -6.02 15.91 -8.16
CA LEU A 10 -6.45 15.12 -9.30
C LEU A 10 -6.10 13.65 -9.06
N GLU A 11 -7.09 12.80 -9.20
CA GLU A 11 -6.95 11.35 -9.09
C GLU A 11 -6.34 10.77 -10.37
N ILE A 12 -5.19 10.15 -10.27
CA ILE A 12 -4.53 9.42 -11.36
C ILE A 12 -5.00 7.97 -11.30
N LYS A 13 -5.76 7.56 -12.28
CA LYS A 13 -6.30 6.19 -12.36
C LYS A 13 -5.19 5.20 -12.59
N MET A 14 -5.31 4.06 -11.91
CA MET A 14 -4.44 2.90 -12.10
C MET A 14 -5.26 1.74 -12.66
N ASN A 15 -4.70 1.00 -13.63
CA ASN A 15 -5.32 -0.22 -14.14
C ASN A 15 -5.04 -1.43 -13.22
N ASN A 16 -5.63 -2.58 -13.56
CA ASN A 16 -5.45 -3.83 -12.79
C ASN A 16 -4.00 -4.36 -12.82
N ASP A 17 -3.20 -3.93 -13.78
CA ASP A 17 -1.79 -4.32 -13.90
C ASP A 17 -0.84 -3.38 -13.12
N GLY A 18 -1.38 -2.43 -12.35
CA GLY A 18 -0.58 -1.47 -11.58
C GLY A 18 0.01 -0.32 -12.40
N MET A 19 -0.49 -0.09 -13.63
CA MET A 19 -0.01 0.97 -14.52
C MET A 19 -0.86 2.23 -14.39
N TYR A 20 -0.27 3.40 -14.56
CA TYR A 20 -0.85 4.72 -14.31
C TYR A 20 -1.33 5.38 -15.60
N CYS A 21 -2.49 6.04 -15.53
CA CYS A 21 -3.06 6.75 -16.66
C CYS A 21 -2.27 8.04 -16.99
N LEU A 22 -1.59 8.04 -18.13
CA LEU A 22 -0.77 9.17 -18.58
C LEU A 22 -1.60 10.42 -18.90
N ASN A 23 -2.85 10.24 -19.35
CA ASN A 23 -3.75 11.35 -19.64
C ASN A 23 -4.18 12.10 -18.36
N ASP A 24 -4.38 11.39 -17.26
CA ASP A 24 -4.72 12.02 -15.99
C ASP A 24 -3.50 12.74 -15.40
N LEU A 25 -2.30 12.16 -15.57
CA LEU A 25 -1.04 12.81 -15.20
C LEU A 25 -0.81 14.10 -15.99
N HIS A 26 -1.12 14.11 -17.29
CA HIS A 26 -1.10 15.30 -18.12
C HIS A 26 -2.04 16.39 -17.59
N LYS A 27 -3.27 16.04 -17.22
CA LYS A 27 -4.21 16.99 -16.62
C LYS A 27 -3.68 17.55 -15.30
N ALA A 28 -3.10 16.71 -14.44
CA ALA A 28 -2.50 17.12 -13.18
C ALA A 28 -1.31 18.07 -13.34
N SER A 29 -0.58 17.97 -14.46
CA SER A 29 0.52 18.90 -14.78
C SER A 29 0.06 20.28 -15.23
N GLY A 30 -1.23 20.44 -15.60
CA GLY A 30 -1.81 21.67 -16.12
C GLY A 30 -2.34 21.57 -17.54
N GLY A 31 -2.22 20.41 -18.19
CA GLY A 31 -2.87 20.10 -19.48
C GLY A 31 -2.38 20.91 -20.69
N SER A 32 -1.14 21.39 -20.66
CA SER A 32 -0.56 22.20 -21.76
C SER A 32 -0.42 21.37 -23.04
N ASP A 33 -0.81 21.94 -24.19
CA ASP A 33 -0.76 21.26 -25.50
C ASP A 33 0.64 20.79 -25.90
N LYS A 34 1.66 21.52 -25.52
CA LYS A 34 3.07 21.14 -25.78
C LYS A 34 3.48 19.87 -25.02
N ASP A 35 2.85 19.65 -23.85
CA ASP A 35 3.18 18.57 -22.93
C ASP A 35 2.25 17.35 -23.12
N LYS A 36 1.53 17.25 -24.25
CA LYS A 36 0.64 16.13 -24.55
C LYS A 36 1.39 14.79 -24.53
N PRO A 37 0.78 13.74 -23.95
CA PRO A 37 1.33 12.39 -23.94
C PRO A 37 1.79 11.88 -25.31
N SER A 38 1.02 12.20 -26.37
CA SER A 38 1.37 11.81 -27.74
C SER A 38 2.70 12.38 -28.22
N ASN A 39 3.00 13.64 -27.87
CA ASN A 39 4.23 14.30 -28.25
C ASN A 39 5.42 13.68 -27.53
N TRP A 40 5.27 13.41 -26.25
CA TRP A 40 6.30 12.77 -25.43
C TRP A 40 6.59 11.34 -25.89
N LEU A 41 5.56 10.52 -26.10
CA LEU A 41 5.68 9.14 -26.56
C LEU A 41 6.34 9.00 -27.95
N ALA A 42 6.34 10.07 -28.75
CA ALA A 42 7.01 10.09 -30.04
C ALA A 42 8.53 10.31 -29.94
N THR A 43 9.03 10.75 -28.78
CA THR A 43 10.45 11.06 -28.59
C THR A 43 11.32 9.80 -28.59
N GLN A 44 12.57 9.92 -29.06
CA GLN A 44 13.52 8.80 -29.07
C GLN A 44 13.84 8.36 -27.65
N GLN A 45 13.98 9.29 -26.72
CA GLN A 45 14.24 9.01 -25.31
C GLN A 45 13.24 8.04 -24.69
N VAL A 46 11.93 8.19 -24.99
CA VAL A 46 10.91 7.27 -24.46
C VAL A 46 11.06 5.87 -25.04
N LYS A 47 11.37 5.78 -26.34
CA LYS A 47 11.58 4.48 -27.01
C LYS A 47 12.80 3.73 -26.41
N ASP A 48 13.85 4.47 -26.10
CA ASP A 48 15.04 3.90 -25.48
C ASP A 48 14.74 3.39 -24.05
N ILE A 49 14.02 4.20 -23.23
CA ILE A 49 13.58 3.80 -21.90
C ILE A 49 12.60 2.61 -21.97
N GLU A 50 11.66 2.63 -22.91
CA GLU A 50 10.71 1.53 -23.12
C GLU A 50 11.44 0.22 -23.44
N ALA A 51 12.46 0.27 -24.31
CA ALA A 51 13.26 -0.89 -24.64
C ALA A 51 13.97 -1.48 -23.42
N GLU A 52 14.57 -0.63 -22.57
CA GLU A 52 15.24 -1.09 -21.35
C GLU A 52 14.27 -1.71 -20.33
N ILE A 53 13.07 -1.12 -20.18
CA ILE A 53 12.04 -1.65 -19.29
C ILE A 53 11.51 -3.00 -19.80
N LEU A 54 11.32 -3.14 -21.12
CA LEU A 54 10.92 -4.40 -21.74
C LEU A 54 11.99 -5.48 -21.60
N ASN A 55 13.28 -5.14 -21.72
CA ASN A 55 14.40 -6.04 -21.47
C ASN A 55 14.41 -6.57 -20.03
N ALA A 56 13.96 -5.76 -19.06
CA ALA A 56 13.76 -6.19 -17.68
C ALA A 56 12.50 -7.06 -17.45
N GLY A 57 11.75 -7.39 -18.51
CA GLY A 57 10.53 -8.20 -18.43
C GLY A 57 9.30 -7.46 -17.91
N ILE A 58 9.33 -6.13 -17.85
CA ILE A 58 8.24 -5.28 -17.35
C ILE A 58 7.49 -4.70 -18.54
N GLN A 59 6.15 -4.72 -18.49
CA GLN A 59 5.33 -4.04 -19.50
C GLN A 59 5.39 -2.52 -19.29
N ALA A 60 6.02 -1.80 -20.22
CA ALA A 60 6.23 -0.35 -20.10
C ALA A 60 4.97 0.47 -20.42
N ILE A 61 4.27 0.14 -21.52
CA ILE A 61 3.13 0.92 -22.05
C ILE A 61 1.98 -0.02 -22.42
N LYS A 62 0.77 0.34 -22.03
CA LYS A 62 -0.48 -0.33 -22.41
C LYS A 62 -1.51 0.69 -22.91
N LYS A 63 -2.00 0.53 -24.12
CA LYS A 63 -3.05 1.37 -24.68
C LYS A 63 -4.40 0.66 -24.52
N SER A 64 -5.38 1.35 -23.96
CA SER A 64 -6.77 0.88 -23.87
C SER A 64 -7.65 1.72 -24.78
N ALA A 65 -8.46 1.06 -25.61
CA ALA A 65 -9.42 1.71 -26.49
C ALA A 65 -10.78 1.90 -25.81
N GLY A 66 -11.61 2.83 -26.31
CA GLY A 66 -12.98 3.06 -25.86
C GLY A 66 -13.19 4.38 -25.12
N ARG A 67 -14.44 4.64 -24.70
CA ARG A 67 -14.87 5.88 -24.04
C ARG A 67 -14.07 6.20 -22.75
N TYR A 68 -13.61 5.18 -22.05
CA TYR A 68 -12.79 5.27 -20.85
C TYR A 68 -11.36 4.82 -21.11
N GLY A 69 -10.97 4.74 -22.39
CA GLY A 69 -9.63 4.35 -22.80
C GLY A 69 -8.57 5.39 -22.45
N GLY A 70 -7.32 4.96 -22.50
CA GLY A 70 -6.18 5.82 -22.20
C GLY A 70 -4.86 5.10 -22.45
N THR A 71 -3.79 5.85 -22.32
CA THR A 71 -2.43 5.29 -22.30
C THR A 71 -2.00 5.11 -20.85
N TYR A 72 -1.72 3.86 -20.50
CA TYR A 72 -1.25 3.49 -19.19
C TYR A 72 0.24 3.16 -19.26
N VAL A 73 1.01 3.61 -18.30
CA VAL A 73 2.46 3.45 -18.25
C VAL A 73 2.91 2.96 -16.88
N CYS A 74 4.05 2.27 -16.85
CA CYS A 74 4.69 1.85 -15.60
C CYS A 74 5.20 3.05 -14.79
N LYS A 75 5.55 2.84 -13.53
CA LYS A 75 6.01 3.87 -12.59
C LYS A 75 7.24 4.65 -13.11
N GLU A 76 8.16 3.96 -13.72
CA GLU A 76 9.40 4.52 -14.28
C GLU A 76 9.09 5.55 -15.38
N LEU A 77 8.14 5.23 -16.25
CA LEU A 77 7.70 6.15 -17.30
C LEU A 77 6.87 7.32 -16.75
N VAL A 78 6.19 7.16 -15.61
CA VAL A 78 5.54 8.29 -14.91
C VAL A 78 6.60 9.32 -14.48
N TYR A 79 7.70 8.87 -13.89
CA TYR A 79 8.81 9.75 -13.50
C TYR A 79 9.46 10.44 -14.70
N ALA A 80 9.73 9.69 -15.77
CA ALA A 80 10.33 10.22 -16.98
C ALA A 80 9.43 11.29 -17.64
N TYR A 81 8.12 11.05 -17.70
CA TYR A 81 7.15 12.02 -18.21
C TYR A 81 7.07 13.27 -17.35
N ALA A 82 7.02 13.11 -16.03
CA ALA A 82 6.98 14.24 -15.12
C ALA A 82 8.24 15.12 -15.23
N MET A 83 9.42 14.50 -15.40
CA MET A 83 10.69 15.20 -15.63
C MET A 83 10.68 15.96 -16.97
N TRP A 84 10.15 15.36 -18.02
CA TRP A 84 10.04 15.98 -19.34
C TRP A 84 9.16 17.24 -19.31
N ILE A 85 8.07 17.25 -18.52
CA ILE A 85 7.19 18.41 -18.37
C ILE A 85 7.90 19.55 -17.62
N SER A 86 8.34 19.30 -16.39
CA SER A 86 9.10 20.28 -15.60
C SER A 86 9.72 19.67 -14.33
N ALA A 87 10.85 20.22 -13.89
CA ALA A 87 11.49 19.81 -12.65
C ALA A 87 10.58 19.96 -11.42
N LYS A 88 9.73 21.00 -11.38
CA LYS A 88 8.76 21.22 -10.30
C LYS A 88 7.75 20.07 -10.23
N PHE A 89 7.15 19.71 -11.35
CA PHE A 89 6.17 18.64 -11.42
C PHE A 89 6.80 17.28 -11.13
N HIS A 90 8.01 17.03 -11.57
CA HIS A 90 8.78 15.84 -11.26
C HIS A 90 8.96 15.64 -9.75
N LEU A 91 9.38 16.69 -9.02
CA LEU A 91 9.52 16.64 -7.56
C LEU A 91 8.19 16.40 -6.84
N GLU A 92 7.10 16.99 -7.34
CA GLU A 92 5.76 16.74 -6.79
C GLU A 92 5.36 15.26 -6.94
N VAL A 93 5.59 14.68 -8.13
CA VAL A 93 5.32 13.27 -8.41
C VAL A 93 6.15 12.36 -7.49
N ILE A 94 7.45 12.60 -7.38
CA ILE A 94 8.33 11.83 -6.48
C ILE A 94 7.78 11.83 -5.06
N ARG A 95 7.47 12.99 -4.50
CA ARG A 95 6.98 13.11 -3.12
C ARG A 95 5.69 12.32 -2.87
N VAL A 96 4.76 12.34 -3.83
CA VAL A 96 3.51 11.57 -3.72
C VAL A 96 3.79 10.06 -3.71
N PHE A 97 4.68 9.57 -4.57
CA PHE A 97 5.04 8.17 -4.59
C PHE A 97 5.81 7.73 -3.34
N ASP A 98 6.69 8.58 -2.81
CA ASP A 98 7.43 8.30 -1.58
C ASP A 98 6.49 8.21 -0.38
N GLN A 99 5.53 9.13 -0.26
CA GLN A 99 4.50 9.07 0.79
C GLN A 99 3.70 7.78 0.74
N GLN A 100 3.27 7.34 -0.45
CA GLN A 100 2.54 6.08 -0.58
C GLN A 100 3.38 4.86 -0.20
N THR A 101 4.66 4.87 -0.55
CA THR A 101 5.57 3.77 -0.21
C THR A 101 5.76 3.70 1.31
N GLN A 102 5.94 4.83 1.99
CA GLN A 102 6.06 4.90 3.45
C GLN A 102 4.80 4.39 4.14
N THR A 103 3.62 4.86 3.72
CA THR A 103 2.34 4.43 4.30
C THR A 103 2.12 2.92 4.12
N LYS A 104 2.47 2.37 2.96
CA LYS A 104 2.36 0.93 2.70
C LYS A 104 3.29 0.13 3.62
N THR A 105 4.55 0.54 3.75
CA THR A 105 5.53 -0.13 4.62
C THR A 105 5.10 -0.10 6.07
N GLU A 106 4.54 1.01 6.55
CA GLU A 106 4.04 1.13 7.91
C GLU A 106 2.81 0.25 8.14
N LEU A 107 1.91 0.16 7.15
CA LEU A 107 0.74 -0.71 7.22
C LEU A 107 1.15 -2.19 7.25
N ASP A 108 2.09 -2.60 6.39
CA ASP A 108 2.62 -3.95 6.36
C ASP A 108 3.26 -4.32 7.71
N CYS A 109 4.03 -3.41 8.32
CA CYS A 109 4.60 -3.59 9.65
C CYS A 109 3.52 -3.76 10.74
N LEU A 110 2.42 -2.98 10.67
CA LEU A 110 1.29 -3.12 11.60
C LEU A 110 0.57 -4.47 11.42
N VAL A 111 0.37 -4.91 10.19
CA VAL A 111 -0.24 -6.22 9.89
C VAL A 111 0.62 -7.36 10.46
N ASP A 112 1.95 -7.30 10.31
CA ASP A 112 2.85 -8.31 10.85
C ASP A 112 2.87 -8.30 12.38
N ASN A 113 2.77 -7.13 13.01
CA ASN A 113 2.62 -7.03 14.45
C ASN A 113 1.31 -7.67 14.94
N VAL A 114 0.19 -7.42 14.26
CA VAL A 114 -1.11 -8.05 14.60
C VAL A 114 -1.03 -9.57 14.47
N LYS A 115 -0.42 -10.09 13.38
CA LYS A 115 -0.21 -11.54 13.21
C LYS A 115 0.64 -12.12 14.34
N SER A 116 1.73 -11.44 14.72
CA SER A 116 2.61 -11.88 15.82
C SER A 116 1.86 -11.96 17.16
N ILE A 117 1.00 -10.98 17.45
CA ILE A 117 0.18 -10.96 18.67
C ILE A 117 -0.86 -12.09 18.64
N SER A 118 -1.50 -12.32 17.50
CA SER A 118 -2.44 -13.43 17.34
C SER A 118 -1.78 -14.78 17.61
N MET A 119 -0.61 -15.04 17.01
CA MET A 119 0.13 -16.28 17.23
C MET A 119 0.54 -16.46 18.70
N LYS A 120 0.95 -15.40 19.40
CA LYS A 120 1.27 -15.44 20.83
C LYS A 120 0.05 -15.76 21.69
N LEU A 121 -1.10 -15.18 21.34
CA LEU A 121 -2.37 -15.43 22.04
C LEU A 121 -2.83 -16.87 21.85
N ASP A 122 -2.74 -17.42 20.64
CA ASP A 122 -3.08 -18.81 20.35
C ASP A 122 -2.18 -19.77 21.12
N ALA A 123 -0.86 -19.52 21.13
CA ALA A 123 0.09 -20.33 21.91
C ALA A 123 -0.16 -20.26 23.43
N GLN A 124 -0.59 -19.11 23.95
CA GLN A 124 -0.99 -18.99 25.37
C GLN A 124 -2.29 -19.73 25.67
N LEU A 125 -3.26 -19.67 24.74
CA LEU A 125 -4.53 -20.37 24.87
C LEU A 125 -4.32 -21.88 24.88
N ASP A 126 -3.50 -22.41 23.98
CA ASP A 126 -3.14 -23.85 23.95
C ASP A 126 -2.45 -24.29 25.24
N LYS A 127 -1.52 -23.48 25.74
CA LYS A 127 -0.82 -23.74 26.99
C LYS A 127 -1.78 -23.79 28.19
N THR A 128 -2.79 -22.89 28.21
CA THR A 128 -3.79 -22.85 29.29
C THR A 128 -4.80 -23.99 29.16
N THR A 129 -5.18 -24.41 27.95
CA THR A 129 -6.08 -25.55 27.73
C THR A 129 -5.40 -26.87 28.12
N LEU A 130 -4.13 -27.05 27.78
CA LEU A 130 -3.33 -28.21 28.26
C LEU A 130 -3.25 -28.27 29.78
N SER A 131 -2.93 -27.14 30.44
CA SER A 131 -2.89 -27.05 31.90
C SER A 131 -4.23 -27.33 32.57
N LEU A 132 -5.34 -26.92 31.94
CA LEU A 132 -6.70 -27.21 32.41
C LEU A 132 -7.04 -28.70 32.29
N SER A 133 -6.57 -29.39 31.24
CA SER A 133 -6.76 -30.82 31.08
C SER A 133 -5.97 -31.63 32.16
N GLU A 134 -4.75 -31.22 32.46
CA GLU A 134 -3.93 -31.79 33.51
C GLU A 134 -4.53 -31.58 34.91
N LEU A 135 -5.11 -30.40 35.16
CA LEU A 135 -5.76 -30.09 36.45
C LEU A 135 -7.04 -30.88 36.69
N LYS A 136 -7.80 -31.20 35.63
CA LYS A 136 -8.97 -32.09 35.74
C LYS A 136 -8.59 -33.46 36.23
N THR A 137 -7.38 -33.92 35.94
CA THR A 137 -6.86 -35.22 36.41
C THR A 137 -6.33 -35.17 37.84
N HIS A 138 -5.92 -34.01 38.37
CA HIS A 138 -5.30 -33.84 39.68
C HIS A 138 -6.19 -33.20 40.77
N GLY A 139 -7.45 -32.82 40.48
CA GLY A 139 -8.42 -32.35 41.48
C GLY A 139 -8.08 -30.99 42.13
N GLN A 140 -7.24 -30.17 41.52
CA GLN A 140 -6.79 -28.89 42.10
C GLN A 140 -7.71 -27.72 41.77
N SER A 141 -7.75 -26.74 42.67
CA SER A 141 -8.67 -25.58 42.68
C SER A 141 -8.55 -24.68 41.46
N TRP A 142 -9.66 -24.40 40.80
CA TRP A 142 -9.83 -23.55 39.59
C TRP A 142 -9.51 -22.06 39.82
N GLY A 143 -9.34 -21.61 41.07
CA GLY A 143 -9.24 -20.19 41.40
C GLY A 143 -8.03 -19.46 40.83
N VAL A 144 -6.85 -20.09 40.92
CA VAL A 144 -5.57 -19.45 40.50
C VAL A 144 -5.43 -19.35 39.00
N TYR A 145 -5.92 -20.34 38.26
CA TYR A 145 -5.86 -20.35 36.78
C TYR A 145 -6.85 -19.41 36.13
N GLY A 146 -8.04 -19.29 36.72
CA GLY A 146 -9.02 -18.32 36.24
C GLY A 146 -8.54 -16.85 36.34
N ALA A 147 -7.69 -16.55 37.31
CA ALA A 147 -7.07 -15.24 37.47
C ALA A 147 -5.99 -14.98 36.39
N SER A 148 -5.14 -15.95 36.08
CA SER A 148 -4.10 -15.80 35.03
C SER A 148 -4.69 -15.71 33.64
N ILE A 149 -5.73 -16.49 33.33
CA ILE A 149 -6.45 -16.40 32.03
C ILE A 149 -7.12 -15.01 31.88
N ARG A 150 -7.78 -14.51 32.94
CA ARG A 150 -8.38 -13.16 32.91
C ARG A 150 -7.35 -12.06 32.71
N LYS A 151 -6.17 -12.18 33.36
CA LYS A 151 -5.06 -11.24 33.19
C LYS A 151 -4.51 -11.25 31.77
N ALA A 152 -4.20 -12.41 31.21
CA ALA A 152 -3.70 -12.55 29.83
C ALA A 152 -4.71 -12.02 28.80
N LYS A 153 -6.01 -12.30 28.99
CA LYS A 153 -7.06 -11.76 28.12
C LYS A 153 -7.13 -10.24 28.19
N LYS A 154 -7.01 -9.65 29.39
CA LYS A 154 -7.03 -8.20 29.57
C LYS A 154 -5.85 -7.52 28.90
N GLU A 155 -4.65 -8.08 29.02
CA GLU A 155 -3.43 -7.57 28.37
C GLU A 155 -3.54 -7.63 26.85
N ALA A 156 -3.98 -8.76 26.28
CA ALA A 156 -4.18 -8.91 24.83
C ALA A 156 -5.24 -7.94 24.27
N VAL A 157 -6.35 -7.73 24.98
CA VAL A 157 -7.37 -6.77 24.58
C VAL A 157 -6.82 -5.34 24.59
N SER A 158 -6.05 -4.96 25.62
CA SER A 158 -5.43 -3.63 25.71
C SER A 158 -4.42 -3.38 24.58
N GLU A 159 -3.63 -4.38 24.21
CA GLU A 159 -2.71 -4.28 23.07
C GLU A 159 -3.44 -4.12 21.74
N LEU A 160 -4.54 -4.87 21.52
CA LEU A 160 -5.38 -4.75 20.33
C LEU A 160 -6.06 -3.39 20.22
N GLU A 161 -6.56 -2.83 21.34
CA GLU A 161 -7.13 -1.49 21.37
C GLU A 161 -6.09 -0.42 21.02
N SER A 162 -4.89 -0.51 21.59
CA SER A 162 -3.77 0.41 21.26
C SER A 162 -3.38 0.36 19.77
N LEU A 163 -3.40 -0.83 19.15
CA LEU A 163 -3.14 -0.98 17.72
C LEU A 163 -4.28 -0.43 16.86
N LYS A 164 -5.53 -0.64 17.28
CA LYS A 164 -6.70 -0.09 16.62
C LYS A 164 -6.66 1.43 16.60
N ASP A 165 -6.33 2.07 17.72
CA ASP A 165 -6.20 3.51 17.82
C ASP A 165 -5.09 4.06 16.91
N LYS A 166 -3.95 3.38 16.84
CA LYS A 166 -2.85 3.74 15.94
C LYS A 166 -3.23 3.62 14.46
N ILE A 167 -3.99 2.60 14.09
CA ILE A 167 -4.50 2.40 12.72
C ILE A 167 -5.52 3.50 12.40
N GLN A 168 -6.45 3.78 13.32
CA GLN A 168 -7.47 4.82 13.13
C GLN A 168 -6.84 6.20 12.97
N LEU A 169 -5.87 6.55 13.82
CA LEU A 169 -5.16 7.84 13.74
C LEU A 169 -4.44 8.03 12.39
N LYS A 170 -3.94 6.94 11.79
CA LYS A 170 -3.32 7.00 10.45
C LYS A 170 -4.34 7.11 9.33
N LEU A 171 -5.49 6.45 9.45
CA LEU A 171 -6.58 6.57 8.48
C LEU A 171 -7.19 7.98 8.46
N ASP A 172 -7.25 8.65 9.61
CA ASP A 172 -7.78 10.01 9.74
C ASP A 172 -6.80 11.09 9.22
N LEU A 173 -5.52 10.73 9.02
CA LEU A 173 -4.48 11.61 8.48
C LEU A 173 -4.28 11.43 6.96
N MET A 174 -5.01 10.52 6.30
CA MET A 174 -4.99 10.25 4.86
C MET A 174 -6.18 10.86 4.13
#